data_11bd0382242c8dd622448457bdcce41c
#
_entry.id   11bd0382242c8dd622448457bdcce41c
#
_cell.length_a   1.000
_cell.length_b   1.000
_cell.length_c   1.000
_cell.angle_alpha   90.00
_cell.angle_beta   90.00
_cell.angle_gamma   90.00
#
_symmetry.space_group_name_H-M   'P 1'
#
loop_
_entity.id
_entity.type
_entity.pdbx_description
1 polymer ?
#
loop_
_entity_poly.entity_id
_entity_poly.type
_entity_poly.pdbx_seq_one_letter_code
_entity_poly.pdbx_strand_id
1 'polypeptide(L)'
;MALRLLPFRQYDEQDVVNLFALTNAEALESTTGDGVGSNGVFVKVADGNFDQELISYGSNSYLGKTDYPFVNSDMYPTVQLEVTAADSGEAPLGLTLNQTAKTDENGEKLIYNTTKKEELQAVLPGQTVPVATKGIFTLGKNALAGDSISAAGITVGAGFEVADNGEISGVSATTLGMVIGTGSRTSSGGLTDQFAGDYVVIKLG
;
A
#
# COMPACT_ATOMS: atom_id res chain seq x y z
N MET A 1 -10.69 -11.35 1.53
CA MET A 1 -9.47 -10.65 1.10
C MET A 1 -9.90 -9.41 0.34
N ALA A 2 -9.56 -8.26 0.84
CA ALA A 2 -9.96 -6.98 0.24
C ALA A 2 -8.88 -6.55 -0.74
N LEU A 3 -9.10 -6.76 -2.04
CA LEU A 3 -8.18 -6.28 -3.07
C LEU A 3 -8.48 -4.82 -3.38
N ARG A 4 -7.52 -3.93 -3.11
CA ARG A 4 -7.59 -2.53 -3.52
C ARG A 4 -7.15 -2.36 -4.97
N LEU A 5 -6.08 -3.04 -5.39
CA LEU A 5 -5.54 -2.97 -6.75
C LEU A 5 -6.05 -4.17 -7.57
N LEU A 6 -6.82 -3.88 -8.61
CA LEU A 6 -7.39 -4.88 -9.52
C LEU A 6 -6.41 -5.24 -10.65
N PRO A 7 -6.65 -6.35 -11.39
CA PRO A 7 -5.69 -6.87 -12.38
C PRO A 7 -5.37 -5.93 -13.54
N PHE A 8 -6.31 -5.07 -13.97
CA PHE A 8 -6.04 -4.13 -15.06
C PHE A 8 -5.16 -2.99 -14.58
N ARG A 9 -3.90 -3.03 -14.98
CA ARG A 9 -2.89 -2.03 -14.66
C ARG A 9 -1.88 -1.92 -15.80
N GLN A 10 -1.42 -0.70 -16.08
CA GLN A 10 -0.42 -0.40 -17.07
C GLN A 10 0.58 0.60 -16.52
N TYR A 11 1.81 0.22 -16.37
CA TYR A 11 2.91 1.06 -15.89
C TYR A 11 4.22 0.59 -16.52
N ASP A 12 5.22 1.47 -16.54
CA ASP A 12 6.58 1.15 -16.94
C ASP A 12 7.40 0.73 -15.70
N GLU A 13 8.34 -0.19 -15.87
CA GLU A 13 9.26 -0.60 -14.79
C GLU A 13 10.12 0.56 -14.29
N GLN A 14 10.41 1.54 -15.14
CA GLN A 14 11.15 2.75 -14.77
C GLN A 14 10.38 3.67 -13.81
N ASP A 15 9.07 3.56 -13.77
CA ASP A 15 8.20 4.32 -12.89
C ASP A 15 7.93 3.59 -11.55
N VAL A 16 8.64 2.48 -11.29
CA VAL A 16 8.55 1.72 -10.03
C VAL A 16 9.79 1.96 -9.19
N VAL A 17 9.58 2.39 -7.95
CA VAL A 17 10.65 2.61 -6.98
C VAL A 17 10.65 1.48 -5.95
N ASN A 18 11.79 0.77 -5.81
CA ASN A 18 11.97 -0.38 -4.93
C ASN A 18 12.94 -0.10 -3.76
N LEU A 19 13.35 1.13 -3.56
CA LEU A 19 14.37 1.48 -2.54
C LEU A 19 13.79 1.67 -1.15
N PHE A 20 12.49 1.84 -1.04
CA PHE A 20 11.83 2.17 0.22
C PHE A 20 11.44 0.91 0.99
N ALA A 21 11.81 0.89 2.26
CA ALA A 21 11.38 -0.15 3.18
C ALA A 21 10.02 0.19 3.79
N LEU A 22 9.22 -0.83 4.03
CA LEU A 22 7.94 -0.70 4.68
C LEU A 22 8.11 -0.53 6.19
N THR A 23 7.70 0.59 6.75
CA THR A 23 7.85 0.89 8.18
C THR A 23 6.92 0.04 9.04
N ASN A 24 5.66 -0.04 8.65
CA ASN A 24 4.63 -0.73 9.42
C ASN A 24 3.59 -1.36 8.50
N ALA A 25 3.66 -2.70 8.36
CA ALA A 25 2.69 -3.43 7.54
C ALA A 25 1.26 -3.34 8.11
N GLU A 26 1.11 -3.23 9.43
CA GLU A 26 -0.22 -3.14 10.06
C GLU A 26 -0.95 -1.85 9.66
N ALA A 27 -0.22 -0.75 9.45
CA ALA A 27 -0.81 0.50 8.98
C ALA A 27 -1.32 0.41 7.53
N LEU A 28 -0.80 -0.55 6.76
CA LEU A 28 -1.20 -0.81 5.38
C LEU A 28 -2.15 -2.02 5.26
N GLU A 29 -2.34 -2.77 6.34
CA GLU A 29 -3.29 -3.88 6.38
C GLU A 29 -4.73 -3.35 6.47
N SER A 30 -5.65 -4.07 5.84
CA SER A 30 -7.07 -3.77 5.95
C SER A 30 -7.52 -3.79 7.41
N THR A 31 -8.21 -2.76 7.87
CA THR A 31 -8.78 -2.67 9.21
C THR A 31 -9.93 -3.65 9.46
N THR A 32 -10.36 -4.37 8.46
CA THR A 32 -11.48 -5.32 8.53
C THR A 32 -11.13 -6.70 9.09
N GLY A 33 -9.91 -6.89 9.55
CA GLY A 33 -9.54 -8.09 10.32
C GLY A 33 -9.21 -9.32 9.49
N ASP A 34 -9.05 -9.20 8.19
CA ASP A 34 -8.76 -10.33 7.32
C ASP A 34 -7.29 -10.78 7.38
N GLY A 35 -6.46 -10.10 8.15
CA GLY A 35 -5.03 -10.43 8.39
C GLY A 35 -4.13 -10.34 7.17
N VAL A 36 -4.67 -9.93 6.04
CA VAL A 36 -3.97 -9.81 4.77
C VAL A 36 -3.98 -8.36 4.32
N GLY A 37 -2.81 -7.81 4.14
CA GLY A 37 -2.62 -6.43 3.70
C GLY A 37 -3.11 -6.19 2.29
N SER A 38 -3.50 -4.96 2.05
CA SER A 38 -3.99 -4.52 0.75
C SER A 38 -2.82 -4.05 -0.12
N ASN A 39 -2.81 -4.47 -1.38
CA ASN A 39 -2.08 -3.76 -2.41
C ASN A 39 -2.88 -2.52 -2.84
N GLY A 40 -2.24 -1.58 -3.52
CA GLY A 40 -2.94 -0.39 -3.98
C GLY A 40 -3.21 0.64 -2.88
N VAL A 41 -2.29 0.76 -1.95
CA VAL A 41 -2.28 1.81 -0.92
C VAL A 41 -1.37 2.94 -1.37
N PHE A 42 -1.84 4.17 -1.31
CA PHE A 42 -0.97 5.33 -1.50
C PHE A 42 -0.08 5.52 -0.29
N VAL A 43 1.22 5.64 -0.54
CA VAL A 43 2.24 5.74 0.51
C VAL A 43 3.01 7.04 0.39
N LYS A 44 3.41 7.59 1.53
CA LYS A 44 4.35 8.70 1.66
C LYS A 44 5.70 8.23 2.17
N VAL A 45 6.73 9.03 1.95
CA VAL A 45 8.03 8.83 2.59
C VAL A 45 7.90 9.24 4.06
N ALA A 46 8.27 8.33 4.95
CA ALA A 46 8.26 8.56 6.38
C ALA A 46 9.64 9.02 6.88
N ASP A 47 9.62 9.79 7.95
CA ASP A 47 10.82 10.14 8.71
C ASP A 47 11.24 8.93 9.54
N GLY A 48 12.23 8.20 9.11
CA GLY A 48 12.76 7.06 9.84
C GLY A 48 14.11 6.63 9.31
N ASN A 49 14.86 5.96 10.13
CA ASN A 49 16.15 5.39 9.77
C ASN A 49 16.04 3.88 9.65
N PHE A 50 16.86 3.27 8.83
CA PHE A 50 17.00 1.81 8.71
C PHE A 50 17.51 1.13 9.98
N ASP A 51 17.89 1.88 11.00
CA ASP A 51 18.30 1.36 12.30
C ASP A 51 17.13 0.89 13.16
N GLN A 52 15.91 1.17 12.76
CA GLN A 52 14.74 0.63 13.41
C GLN A 52 14.49 -0.79 12.91
N GLU A 53 14.15 -1.67 13.82
CA GLU A 53 13.95 -3.08 13.61
C GLU A 53 13.24 -3.42 12.29
N LEU A 54 14.00 -3.77 11.29
CA LEU A 54 13.52 -4.22 9.99
C LEU A 54 12.63 -5.46 10.11
N ILE A 55 12.87 -6.23 11.15
CA ILE A 55 12.07 -7.39 11.50
C ILE A 55 11.88 -7.31 13.00
N SER A 56 10.66 -7.01 13.44
CA SER A 56 10.34 -6.92 14.85
C SER A 56 10.54 -8.25 15.56
N TYR A 57 11.72 -8.41 16.16
CA TYR A 57 11.99 -9.44 17.17
C TYR A 57 11.60 -8.98 18.59
N GLY A 58 10.66 -8.03 18.67
CA GLY A 58 10.31 -7.36 19.91
C GLY A 58 11.19 -6.12 20.13
N SER A 59 10.85 -5.32 21.11
CA SER A 59 11.50 -4.05 21.45
C SER A 59 12.94 -4.17 21.98
N ASN A 60 13.59 -5.30 21.78
CA ASN A 60 14.94 -5.54 22.26
C ASN A 60 15.95 -5.43 21.13
N SER A 61 16.90 -4.56 21.29
CA SER A 61 18.10 -4.52 20.48
C SER A 61 18.70 -5.91 20.35
N TYR A 62 18.97 -6.35 19.13
CA TYR A 62 19.58 -7.65 18.87
C TYR A 62 20.95 -7.71 19.57
N LEU A 63 21.16 -8.69 20.45
CA LEU A 63 22.37 -8.87 21.26
C LEU A 63 22.76 -7.66 22.12
N GLY A 64 21.81 -6.84 22.56
CA GLY A 64 22.09 -5.68 23.41
C GLY A 64 22.81 -4.54 22.69
N LYS A 65 22.85 -4.55 21.37
CA LYS A 65 23.35 -3.44 20.55
C LYS A 65 22.16 -2.65 20.03
N THR A 66 22.14 -1.39 20.33
CA THR A 66 21.13 -0.43 19.82
C THR A 66 21.36 -0.11 18.36
N ASP A 67 22.56 -0.41 17.85
CA ASP A 67 22.95 -0.05 16.51
C ASP A 67 23.47 -1.29 15.77
N TYR A 68 22.86 -1.57 14.64
CA TYR A 68 23.37 -2.57 13.71
C TYR A 68 24.49 -1.94 12.89
N PRO A 69 25.76 -2.42 12.97
CA PRO A 69 26.90 -1.74 12.33
C PRO A 69 26.83 -1.70 10.80
N PHE A 70 25.89 -2.43 10.18
CA PHE A 70 25.71 -2.47 8.73
C PHE A 70 24.53 -1.64 8.22
N VAL A 71 23.67 -1.18 9.11
CA VAL A 71 22.42 -0.48 8.78
C VAL A 71 22.33 0.83 9.55
N ASN A 72 23.36 1.16 10.31
CA ASN A 72 23.36 2.30 11.19
C ASN A 72 23.49 3.62 10.42
N SER A 73 22.86 4.63 10.99
CA SER A 73 22.90 6.03 10.62
C SER A 73 24.29 6.59 10.34
N ASP A 74 25.34 6.04 10.95
CA ASP A 74 26.72 6.47 10.72
C ASP A 74 27.27 6.10 9.34
N MET A 75 26.76 5.00 8.75
CA MET A 75 27.12 4.61 7.38
C MET A 75 26.22 5.30 6.33
N TYR A 76 24.97 5.55 6.67
CA TYR A 76 23.97 6.15 5.79
C TYR A 76 23.16 7.23 6.55
N PRO A 77 23.81 8.28 7.04
CA PRO A 77 23.21 9.18 8.03
C PRO A 77 22.08 10.05 7.51
N THR A 78 21.84 10.04 6.21
CA THR A 78 20.87 10.92 5.57
C THR A 78 19.79 10.18 4.78
N VAL A 79 19.80 8.85 4.79
CA VAL A 79 18.91 8.07 3.96
C VAL A 79 17.70 7.62 4.76
N GLN A 80 16.64 8.38 4.64
CA GLN A 80 15.32 7.99 5.07
C GLN A 80 14.69 7.19 3.93
N LEU A 81 14.62 5.87 4.09
CA LEU A 81 14.15 4.96 3.05
C LEU A 81 12.89 4.22 3.48
N GLU A 82 12.08 4.84 4.32
CA GLU A 82 10.86 4.25 4.82
C GLU A 82 9.62 4.84 4.15
N VAL A 83 8.61 4.01 3.98
CA VAL A 83 7.29 4.44 3.53
C VAL A 83 6.21 3.99 4.51
N THR A 84 5.18 4.79 4.63
CA THR A 84 3.95 4.50 5.38
C THR A 84 2.73 4.92 4.57
N ALA A 85 1.54 4.51 5.00
CA ALA A 85 0.31 4.97 4.35
C ALA A 85 0.22 6.49 4.40
N ALA A 86 -0.20 7.10 3.31
CA ALA A 86 -0.42 8.53 3.26
C ALA A 86 -1.83 8.86 3.75
N ASP A 87 -1.96 9.99 4.43
CA ASP A 87 -3.23 10.52 4.89
C ASP A 87 -3.65 11.78 4.10
N SER A 88 -4.88 12.21 4.31
CA SER A 88 -5.43 13.38 3.64
C SER A 88 -4.56 14.63 3.83
N GLY A 89 -4.28 15.33 2.74
CA GLY A 89 -3.44 16.53 2.71
C GLY A 89 -1.94 16.27 2.66
N GLU A 90 -1.51 15.03 2.64
CA GLU A 90 -0.11 14.65 2.51
C GLU A 90 0.30 14.43 1.04
N ALA A 91 1.59 14.56 0.77
CA ALA A 91 2.15 14.31 -0.56
C ALA A 91 2.55 12.83 -0.70
N PRO A 92 1.84 12.02 -1.45
CA PRO A 92 2.20 10.63 -1.63
C PRO A 92 3.38 10.47 -2.60
N LEU A 93 4.19 9.44 -2.36
CA LEU A 93 5.22 8.98 -3.28
C LEU A 93 4.59 8.24 -4.47
N GLY A 94 3.61 7.39 -4.21
CA GLY A 94 2.96 6.56 -5.22
C GLY A 94 2.09 5.47 -4.60
N LEU A 95 1.80 4.46 -5.41
CA LEU A 95 0.88 3.37 -5.11
C LEU A 95 1.64 2.05 -4.93
N THR A 96 1.36 1.31 -3.85
CA THR A 96 1.98 -0.02 -3.62
C THR A 96 1.43 -1.08 -4.59
N LEU A 97 2.34 -1.88 -5.15
CA LEU A 97 1.98 -2.95 -6.10
C LEU A 97 1.78 -4.30 -5.43
N ASN A 98 2.40 -4.54 -4.29
CA ASN A 98 2.35 -5.79 -3.55
C ASN A 98 1.50 -5.67 -2.30
N GLN A 99 1.00 -6.80 -1.84
CA GLN A 99 0.32 -6.88 -0.55
C GLN A 99 1.31 -6.68 0.59
N THR A 100 0.80 -6.15 1.70
CA THR A 100 1.58 -5.97 2.93
C THR A 100 0.92 -6.80 4.02
N ALA A 101 1.66 -7.73 4.62
CA ALA A 101 1.12 -8.59 5.65
C ALA A 101 2.20 -9.12 6.58
N LYS A 102 1.88 -9.29 7.86
CA LYS A 102 2.70 -10.00 8.85
C LYS A 102 2.31 -11.46 8.98
N THR A 103 1.03 -11.73 8.78
CA THR A 103 0.42 -13.06 8.95
C THR A 103 -0.34 -13.47 7.70
N ASP A 104 -0.58 -14.75 7.56
CA ASP A 104 -1.51 -15.28 6.56
C ASP A 104 -2.96 -15.23 7.07
N GLU A 105 -3.88 -15.76 6.25
CA GLU A 105 -5.31 -15.88 6.57
C GLU A 105 -5.62 -16.76 7.80
N ASN A 106 -4.67 -17.58 8.24
CA ASN A 106 -4.80 -18.47 9.41
C ASN A 106 -4.13 -17.87 10.66
N GLY A 107 -3.51 -16.69 10.55
CA GLY A 107 -2.78 -16.05 11.62
C GLY A 107 -1.33 -16.55 11.80
N GLU A 108 -0.82 -17.38 10.87
CA GLU A 108 0.57 -17.82 10.90
C GLU A 108 1.51 -16.73 10.41
N LYS A 109 2.64 -16.54 11.10
CA LYS A 109 3.60 -15.51 10.76
C LYS A 109 4.33 -15.84 9.45
N LEU A 110 4.19 -14.98 8.46
CA LEU A 110 4.81 -15.13 7.14
C LEU A 110 6.34 -15.11 7.17
N ILE A 111 6.94 -14.51 8.19
CA ILE A 111 8.38 -14.52 8.36
C ILE A 111 8.97 -15.93 8.51
N TYR A 112 8.19 -16.88 9.04
CA TYR A 112 8.60 -18.28 9.19
C TYR A 112 8.13 -19.16 8.04
N ASN A 113 7.26 -18.65 7.18
CA ASN A 113 6.68 -19.40 6.06
C ASN A 113 6.94 -18.66 4.74
N THR A 114 8.17 -18.79 4.24
CA THR A 114 8.60 -18.10 3.02
C THR A 114 7.82 -18.53 1.77
N THR A 115 7.43 -19.80 1.68
CA THR A 115 6.64 -20.29 0.55
C THR A 115 5.28 -19.61 0.48
N LYS A 116 4.60 -19.51 1.63
CA LYS A 116 3.30 -18.84 1.70
C LYS A 116 3.41 -17.34 1.45
N LYS A 117 4.49 -16.72 1.93
CA LYS A 117 4.79 -15.32 1.67
C LYS A 117 4.92 -15.05 0.16
N GLU A 118 5.66 -15.89 -0.55
CA GLU A 118 5.83 -15.75 -2.00
C GLU A 118 4.52 -16.01 -2.77
N GLU A 119 3.73 -16.99 -2.33
CA GLU A 119 2.40 -17.26 -2.88
C GLU A 119 1.48 -16.04 -2.78
N LEU A 120 1.49 -15.37 -1.63
CA LEU A 120 0.69 -14.18 -1.38
C LEU A 120 1.30 -12.91 -2.02
N GLN A 121 2.51 -12.98 -2.56
CA GLN A 121 3.28 -11.81 -2.99
C GLN A 121 3.34 -10.73 -1.89
N ALA A 122 3.52 -11.17 -0.65
CA ALA A 122 3.48 -10.29 0.50
C ALA A 122 4.84 -9.65 0.77
N VAL A 123 4.80 -8.37 1.16
CA VAL A 123 5.94 -7.63 1.69
C VAL A 123 5.79 -7.54 3.20
N LEU A 124 6.85 -7.90 3.92
CA LEU A 124 6.90 -7.78 5.37
C LEU A 124 7.47 -6.42 5.79
N PRO A 125 7.18 -5.95 7.02
CA PRO A 125 7.83 -4.76 7.57
C PRO A 125 9.36 -4.84 7.44
N GLY A 126 10.00 -3.76 7.04
CA GLY A 126 11.43 -3.70 6.81
C GLY A 126 11.91 -4.25 5.47
N GLN A 127 11.04 -4.81 4.66
CA GLN A 127 11.36 -5.19 3.28
C GLN A 127 11.04 -4.05 2.33
N THR A 128 11.76 -4.00 1.21
CA THR A 128 11.47 -3.04 0.14
C THR A 128 10.11 -3.34 -0.48
N VAL A 129 9.31 -2.30 -0.63
CA VAL A 129 8.01 -2.38 -1.28
C VAL A 129 8.07 -1.73 -2.65
N PRO A 130 7.58 -2.39 -3.71
CA PRO A 130 7.48 -1.77 -5.04
C PRO A 130 6.36 -0.72 -5.03
N VAL A 131 6.74 0.53 -5.29
CA VAL A 131 5.84 1.69 -5.35
C VAL A 131 5.82 2.23 -6.76
N ALA A 132 4.66 2.20 -7.40
CA ALA A 132 4.47 2.81 -8.71
C ALA A 132 4.19 4.30 -8.56
N THR A 133 4.98 5.12 -9.26
CA THR A 133 4.86 6.59 -9.22
C THR A 133 4.04 7.14 -10.37
N LYS A 134 3.91 6.36 -11.45
CA LYS A 134 3.11 6.71 -12.64
C LYS A 134 2.47 5.47 -13.23
N GLY A 135 1.41 5.68 -13.99
CA GLY A 135 0.75 4.60 -14.72
C GLY A 135 -0.77 4.69 -14.68
N ILE A 136 -1.41 3.65 -15.22
CA ILE A 136 -2.86 3.49 -15.20
C ILE A 136 -3.18 2.30 -14.31
N PHE A 137 -4.05 2.53 -13.33
CA PHE A 137 -4.42 1.50 -12.35
C PHE A 137 -5.93 1.43 -12.19
N THR A 138 -6.42 0.22 -12.00
CA THR A 138 -7.82 -0.01 -11.63
C THR A 138 -7.87 -0.31 -10.14
N LEU A 139 -8.57 0.52 -9.40
CA LEU A 139 -8.76 0.41 -7.96
C LEU A 139 -10.16 -0.07 -7.65
N GLY A 140 -10.26 -1.02 -6.73
CA GLY A 140 -11.52 -1.54 -6.23
C GLY A 140 -12.09 -0.67 -5.11
N LYS A 141 -13.31 -0.99 -4.67
CA LYS A 141 -14.04 -0.23 -3.65
C LYS A 141 -13.25 0.05 -2.37
N ASN A 142 -12.43 -0.90 -1.94
CA ASN A 142 -11.65 -0.78 -0.69
C ASN A 142 -10.47 0.20 -0.77
N ALA A 143 -10.20 0.75 -1.96
CA ALA A 143 -9.26 1.85 -2.15
C ALA A 143 -9.96 3.21 -2.21
N LEU A 144 -11.28 3.24 -2.09
CA LEU A 144 -12.09 4.45 -2.18
C LEU A 144 -12.54 4.88 -0.78
N ALA A 145 -12.44 6.14 -0.48
CA ALA A 145 -12.92 6.69 0.78
C ALA A 145 -14.43 6.38 0.95
N GLY A 146 -14.76 5.64 2.01
CA GLY A 146 -16.11 5.19 2.27
C GLY A 146 -16.63 4.07 1.36
N ASP A 147 -15.74 3.28 0.76
CA ASP A 147 -16.03 2.05 0.00
C ASP A 147 -16.96 2.21 -1.21
N SER A 148 -17.14 3.42 -1.71
CA SER A 148 -17.98 3.68 -2.90
C SER A 148 -17.55 4.93 -3.66
N ILE A 149 -17.85 4.96 -4.96
CA ILE A 149 -17.59 6.12 -5.83
C ILE A 149 -18.33 7.36 -5.31
N SER A 150 -19.57 7.16 -4.86
CA SER A 150 -20.43 8.26 -4.37
C SER A 150 -19.90 8.86 -3.06
N ALA A 151 -19.49 8.01 -2.11
CA ALA A 151 -18.94 8.47 -0.83
C ALA A 151 -17.60 9.17 -1.02
N ALA A 152 -16.74 8.63 -1.88
CA ALA A 152 -15.47 9.23 -2.24
C ALA A 152 -15.59 10.52 -3.07
N GLY A 153 -16.76 10.84 -3.62
CA GLY A 153 -16.97 12.02 -4.45
C GLY A 153 -16.23 11.99 -5.80
N ILE A 154 -15.92 10.80 -6.30
CA ILE A 154 -15.10 10.61 -7.51
C ILE A 154 -15.95 10.80 -8.78
N THR A 155 -15.45 11.60 -9.71
CA THR A 155 -16.08 11.91 -10.99
C THR A 155 -15.13 11.64 -12.15
N VAL A 156 -15.61 11.01 -13.22
CA VAL A 156 -14.84 10.76 -14.43
C VAL A 156 -14.37 12.08 -15.07
N GLY A 157 -13.10 12.14 -15.45
CA GLY A 157 -12.48 13.33 -16.02
C GLY A 157 -12.02 14.35 -14.99
N ALA A 158 -12.35 14.16 -13.72
CA ALA A 158 -11.82 14.98 -12.62
C ALA A 158 -10.50 14.42 -12.07
N GLY A 159 -9.83 15.22 -11.28
CA GLY A 159 -8.66 14.77 -10.52
C GLY A 159 -9.08 13.96 -9.29
N PHE A 160 -8.10 13.43 -8.59
CA PHE A 160 -8.29 12.76 -7.30
C PHE A 160 -7.16 13.12 -6.34
N GLU A 161 -7.39 12.94 -5.06
CA GLU A 161 -6.43 13.17 -3.97
C GLU A 161 -6.38 11.96 -3.04
N VAL A 162 -5.36 11.91 -2.18
CA VAL A 162 -5.28 10.89 -1.14
C VAL A 162 -6.20 11.26 0.02
N ALA A 163 -6.96 10.28 0.45
CA ALA A 163 -7.71 10.28 1.70
C ALA A 163 -6.94 9.50 2.78
N ASP A 164 -7.50 9.40 3.97
CA ASP A 164 -6.88 8.69 5.08
C ASP A 164 -6.61 7.21 4.74
N ASN A 165 -5.57 6.66 5.34
CA ASN A 165 -5.14 5.26 5.13
C ASN A 165 -4.74 4.90 3.69
N GLY A 166 -4.26 5.86 2.92
CA GLY A 166 -3.86 5.64 1.53
C GLY A 166 -5.01 5.30 0.58
N GLU A 167 -6.22 5.69 0.92
CA GLU A 167 -7.40 5.64 0.05
C GLU A 167 -7.42 6.84 -0.89
N ILE A 168 -8.35 6.86 -1.84
CA ILE A 168 -8.55 7.99 -2.73
C ILE A 168 -9.93 8.63 -2.57
N SER A 169 -9.97 9.94 -2.75
CA SER A 169 -11.19 10.73 -2.81
C SER A 169 -11.19 11.69 -4.01
N GLY A 170 -12.36 12.23 -4.32
CA GLY A 170 -12.49 13.29 -5.31
C GLY A 170 -11.82 14.57 -4.83
N VAL A 171 -11.36 15.38 -5.76
CA VAL A 171 -10.51 16.55 -5.53
C VAL A 171 -11.18 17.67 -4.78
N SER A 172 -10.44 18.23 -3.82
CA SER A 172 -10.73 19.58 -3.35
C SER A 172 -9.73 20.63 -3.92
N ALA A 173 -8.45 20.35 -3.97
CA ALA A 173 -7.44 21.35 -4.37
C ALA A 173 -6.21 20.80 -5.11
N THR A 174 -5.70 19.64 -4.76
CA THR A 174 -4.44 19.11 -5.32
C THR A 174 -4.69 17.79 -6.03
N THR A 175 -4.36 17.71 -7.31
CA THR A 175 -4.56 16.50 -8.11
C THR A 175 -3.30 15.64 -8.18
N LEU A 176 -3.41 14.36 -7.86
CA LEU A 176 -2.36 13.37 -8.09
C LEU A 176 -2.38 12.81 -9.49
N GLY A 177 -3.50 12.93 -10.15
CA GLY A 177 -3.75 12.41 -11.47
C GLY A 177 -5.20 12.63 -11.88
N MET A 178 -5.68 11.81 -12.81
CA MET A 178 -7.01 11.94 -13.38
C MET A 178 -7.78 10.63 -13.32
N VAL A 179 -9.07 10.71 -13.07
CA VAL A 179 -9.99 9.57 -13.17
C VAL A 179 -10.38 9.37 -14.64
N ILE A 180 -10.02 8.21 -15.19
CA ILE A 180 -10.31 7.86 -16.59
C ILE A 180 -11.71 7.25 -16.72
N GLY A 181 -12.11 6.43 -15.75
CA GLY A 181 -13.37 5.73 -15.79
C GLY A 181 -13.81 5.21 -14.44
N THR A 182 -15.10 4.97 -14.31
CA THR A 182 -15.70 4.40 -13.11
C THR A 182 -16.74 3.34 -13.52
N GLY A 183 -16.99 2.40 -12.64
CA GLY A 183 -18.01 1.39 -12.86
C GLY A 183 -18.34 0.62 -11.59
N SER A 184 -19.29 -0.27 -11.69
CA SER A 184 -19.65 -1.16 -10.61
C SER A 184 -19.83 -2.58 -11.14
N ARG A 185 -19.37 -3.56 -10.36
CA ARG A 185 -19.52 -4.99 -10.66
C ARG A 185 -20.46 -5.62 -9.64
N THR A 186 -21.44 -6.32 -10.11
CA THR A 186 -22.31 -7.13 -9.26
C THR A 186 -21.74 -8.54 -9.10
N SER A 187 -21.81 -9.06 -7.88
CA SER A 187 -21.47 -10.46 -7.62
C SER A 187 -22.46 -11.38 -8.36
N SER A 188 -21.97 -12.24 -9.23
CA SER A 188 -22.77 -13.17 -10.00
C SER A 188 -22.84 -14.57 -9.37
N GLY A 189 -23.20 -14.67 -8.08
CA GLY A 189 -23.53 -15.96 -7.51
C GLY A 189 -22.79 -16.35 -6.22
N GLY A 190 -23.41 -16.14 -5.10
CA GLY A 190 -23.28 -16.89 -3.84
C GLY A 190 -21.91 -16.97 -3.13
N LEU A 191 -20.83 -16.72 -3.80
CA LEU A 191 -19.49 -16.58 -3.25
C LEU A 191 -19.17 -15.09 -3.19
N THR A 192 -18.55 -14.66 -2.11
CA THR A 192 -18.01 -13.31 -1.97
C THR A 192 -17.02 -13.06 -3.09
N ASP A 193 -17.48 -12.42 -4.16
CA ASP A 193 -16.61 -12.03 -5.27
C ASP A 193 -15.76 -10.85 -4.79
N GLN A 194 -14.48 -11.11 -4.57
CA GLN A 194 -13.51 -10.10 -4.14
C GLN A 194 -13.34 -8.94 -5.15
N PHE A 195 -13.89 -9.10 -6.34
CA PHE A 195 -13.91 -8.05 -7.37
C PHE A 195 -15.27 -7.34 -7.47
N ALA A 196 -16.25 -7.71 -6.63
CA ALA A 196 -17.57 -7.08 -6.63
C ALA A 196 -17.50 -5.70 -5.95
N GLY A 197 -18.36 -4.80 -6.43
CA GLY A 197 -18.48 -3.44 -5.94
C GLY A 197 -17.99 -2.41 -6.94
N ASP A 198 -17.85 -1.20 -6.47
CA ASP A 198 -17.39 -0.07 -7.27
C ASP A 198 -15.90 -0.22 -7.63
N TYR A 199 -15.55 0.25 -8.80
CA TYR A 199 -14.15 0.36 -9.21
C TYR A 199 -13.91 1.66 -9.97
N VAL A 200 -12.69 2.12 -9.90
CA VAL A 200 -12.23 3.35 -10.55
C VAL A 200 -10.97 3.07 -11.33
N VAL A 201 -10.88 3.59 -12.54
CA VAL A 201 -9.65 3.58 -13.34
C VAL A 201 -9.02 4.95 -13.23
N ILE A 202 -7.81 4.99 -12.70
CA ILE A 202 -7.05 6.22 -12.51
C ILE A 202 -5.80 6.24 -13.38
N LYS A 203 -5.39 7.43 -13.76
CA LYS A 203 -4.08 7.73 -14.30
C LYS A 203 -3.30 8.52 -13.26
N LEU A 204 -2.19 7.96 -12.79
CA LEU A 204 -1.26 8.57 -11.86
C LEU A 204 -0.14 9.26 -12.65
N GLY A 205 0.22 10.49 -12.29
CA GLY A 205 1.28 11.25 -12.93
C GLY A 205 0.83 12.21 -14.01
#